data_4d29c4e702cd3d5f3442f696609e51b8
#
_entry.id   4d29c4e702cd3d5f3442f696609e51b8
#
_cell.length_a   1.000
_cell.length_b   1.000
_cell.length_c   1.000
_cell.angle_alpha   90.00
_cell.angle_beta   90.00
_cell.angle_gamma   90.00
#
_symmetry.space_group_name_H-M   'P 1'
#
loop_
_entity.id
_entity.type
_entity.pdbx_description
1 polymer ?
#
loop_
_entity_poly.entity_id
_entity_poly.type
_entity_poly.pdbx_seq_one_letter_code
_entity_poly.pdbx_strand_id
1 'polypeptide(L)'
;KAFPQFYVTPYLMLADKNKSSNINGLNQLFRINKNNKYRTGIDVQENSLADIDINQISVLSLVNISDLISKIENSEDKILNLDFEKCIQALSDTYNKDKYYGSSLKFEACKKCEFKTNENSDNLKSGFEFCFTKQLNWNANDFKKPNIFEIWDVKSFKKFKEDNALFLSEITEEHLGGVKLEPNKISRTERQWIQVQKSLNQDNISYLLKEELKSTMSSWCPPFNFIDFECSTSPLPFFKNQNPYQEVSFQFSHHIYHENGKIEHASEYINVTQGKFPNIEFVRELKKSLQKNKGSIFMYSNYENSVLNRRLEEIENSNEVDKNELINFIKSITHPSRNSSKNWQPSRAMIDLHNVVKCFYYNPHTKGSISIKKVLPAIFKTSSFIRKKYSQPINKIDVTSSNFPDEKIWLSLNGGQIIDPYTTLKPIVSEFSSEIEFIDENEEISDGGAAMVAYGKTQYTEMSELERNAIKKSLLKYCELDTLAMVMIFEYLKEVTK
;
A
#
# COMPACT_ATOMS: atom_id res chain seq x y z
N LYS A 1 -31.45 -28.36 -9.44
CA LYS A 1 -31.98 -29.10 -10.63
C LYS A 1 -31.62 -30.59 -10.60
N ALA A 2 -30.50 -31.00 -9.99
CA ALA A 2 -30.12 -32.43 -9.88
C ALA A 2 -30.97 -33.23 -8.88
N PHE A 3 -31.57 -32.58 -7.90
CA PHE A 3 -32.38 -33.19 -6.84
C PHE A 3 -33.68 -32.41 -6.64
N PRO A 4 -34.63 -32.48 -7.55
CA PRO A 4 -35.86 -31.69 -7.52
C PRO A 4 -36.78 -31.98 -6.34
N GLN A 5 -36.58 -33.09 -5.62
CA GLN A 5 -37.29 -33.47 -4.42
C GLN A 5 -36.86 -32.70 -3.16
N PHE A 6 -35.74 -31.96 -3.22
CA PHE A 6 -35.24 -31.18 -2.08
C PHE A 6 -35.43 -29.71 -2.32
N TYR A 7 -35.89 -29.00 -1.30
CA TYR A 7 -35.78 -27.55 -1.23
C TYR A 7 -34.38 -27.18 -0.69
N VAL A 8 -33.58 -26.48 -1.51
CA VAL A 8 -32.22 -26.12 -1.16
C VAL A 8 -32.16 -24.61 -0.87
N THR A 9 -31.79 -24.27 0.34
CA THR A 9 -31.53 -22.88 0.71
C THR A 9 -30.01 -22.59 0.71
N PRO A 10 -29.52 -21.75 -0.22
CA PRO A 10 -28.11 -21.44 -0.31
C PRO A 10 -27.67 -20.42 0.75
N TYR A 11 -26.53 -20.67 1.39
CA TYR A 11 -25.90 -19.73 2.34
C TYR A 11 -24.43 -19.55 2.00
N LEU A 12 -23.93 -18.33 2.20
CA LEU A 12 -22.50 -18.04 2.31
C LEU A 12 -22.12 -17.90 3.78
N MET A 13 -21.02 -18.55 4.15
CA MET A 13 -20.39 -18.35 5.44
C MET A 13 -19.33 -17.26 5.32
N LEU A 14 -19.54 -16.12 5.98
CA LEU A 14 -18.72 -14.93 5.87
C LEU A 14 -18.19 -14.50 7.23
N ALA A 15 -16.96 -13.94 7.26
CA ALA A 15 -16.45 -13.27 8.44
C ALA A 15 -17.32 -12.03 8.76
N ASP A 16 -17.86 -11.99 9.97
CA ASP A 16 -18.80 -10.95 10.39
C ASP A 16 -18.09 -9.84 11.17
N LYS A 17 -17.99 -8.68 10.55
CA LYS A 17 -17.33 -7.50 11.16
C LYS A 17 -18.00 -6.98 12.43
N ASN A 18 -19.24 -7.40 12.71
CA ASN A 18 -19.99 -7.00 13.91
C ASN A 18 -19.81 -7.97 15.08
N LYS A 19 -19.14 -9.10 14.86
CA LYS A 19 -18.80 -10.08 15.89
C LYS A 19 -17.38 -9.90 16.37
N SER A 20 -17.10 -10.19 17.62
CA SER A 20 -15.76 -10.17 18.17
C SER A 20 -15.33 -11.55 18.67
N SER A 21 -14.02 -11.81 18.65
CA SER A 21 -13.45 -13.03 19.22
C SER A 21 -13.53 -12.99 20.75
N ASN A 22 -13.99 -14.06 21.37
CA ASN A 22 -14.02 -14.23 22.82
C ASN A 22 -12.69 -14.77 23.38
N ILE A 23 -11.76 -15.17 22.52
CA ILE A 23 -10.49 -15.77 22.90
C ILE A 23 -9.31 -15.04 22.27
N ASN A 24 -8.16 -15.10 22.94
CA ASN A 24 -6.89 -14.72 22.32
C ASN A 24 -6.40 -15.86 21.43
N GLY A 25 -5.81 -15.50 20.30
CA GLY A 25 -5.16 -16.47 19.45
C GLY A 25 -6.15 -17.46 18.80
N LEU A 26 -7.36 -17.01 18.42
CA LEU A 26 -8.28 -17.84 17.63
C LEU A 26 -7.56 -18.46 16.42
N ASN A 27 -6.71 -17.68 15.79
CA ASN A 27 -5.84 -18.09 14.70
C ASN A 27 -4.84 -19.19 15.09
N GLN A 28 -4.42 -19.28 16.36
CA GLN A 28 -3.47 -20.30 16.82
C GLN A 28 -4.08 -21.68 16.96
N LEU A 29 -5.41 -21.76 17.00
CA LEU A 29 -6.12 -23.05 16.97
C LEU A 29 -6.04 -23.72 15.60
N PHE A 30 -5.71 -22.96 14.56
CA PHE A 30 -5.63 -23.41 13.17
C PHE A 30 -4.23 -23.11 12.65
N ARG A 31 -3.31 -24.05 12.76
CA ARG A 31 -1.91 -23.86 12.34
C ARG A 31 -1.68 -24.35 10.93
N ILE A 32 -0.92 -23.58 10.15
CA ILE A 32 -0.50 -24.00 8.83
C ILE A 32 0.54 -25.11 8.97
N ASN A 33 0.26 -26.27 8.37
CA ASN A 33 1.17 -27.40 8.36
C ASN A 33 2.26 -27.19 7.27
N LYS A 34 3.52 -27.06 7.72
CA LYS A 34 4.69 -26.86 6.84
C LYS A 34 5.13 -28.15 6.10
N ASN A 35 4.74 -29.33 6.60
CA ASN A 35 5.26 -30.61 6.09
C ASN A 35 4.63 -31.05 4.77
N ASN A 36 3.68 -30.32 4.23
CA ASN A 36 3.02 -30.65 2.98
C ASN A 36 3.48 -29.74 1.83
N LYS A 37 4.49 -30.17 1.09
CA LYS A 37 5.11 -29.41 -0.03
C LYS A 37 4.13 -29.00 -1.15
N TYR A 38 2.96 -29.62 -1.23
CA TYR A 38 2.03 -29.43 -2.37
C TYR A 38 0.64 -28.92 -1.99
N ARG A 39 0.29 -28.89 -0.72
CA ARG A 39 -1.00 -28.38 -0.22
C ARG A 39 -0.81 -27.77 1.15
N THR A 40 -1.33 -26.58 1.34
CA THR A 40 -1.43 -25.97 2.67
C THR A 40 -2.40 -26.81 3.50
N GLY A 41 -1.88 -27.61 4.41
CA GLY A 41 -2.67 -28.29 5.42
C GLY A 41 -2.92 -27.36 6.60
N ILE A 42 -4.02 -27.58 7.31
CA ILE A 42 -4.32 -26.88 8.56
C ILE A 42 -4.43 -27.92 9.66
N ASP A 43 -3.56 -27.82 10.65
CA ASP A 43 -3.64 -28.63 11.87
C ASP A 43 -4.54 -27.92 12.88
N VAL A 44 -5.55 -28.64 13.37
CA VAL A 44 -6.44 -28.15 14.42
C VAL A 44 -5.95 -28.69 15.75
N GLN A 45 -5.72 -27.82 16.71
CA GLN A 45 -5.30 -28.20 18.06
C GLN A 45 -6.52 -28.65 18.89
N GLU A 46 -6.91 -29.90 18.75
CA GLU A 46 -8.11 -30.47 19.35
C GLU A 46 -8.14 -30.36 20.88
N ASN A 47 -6.98 -30.52 21.54
CA ASN A 47 -6.89 -30.39 22.99
C ASN A 47 -7.18 -28.96 23.49
N SER A 48 -7.01 -27.96 22.66
CA SER A 48 -7.33 -26.57 22.97
C SER A 48 -8.78 -26.20 22.71
N LEU A 49 -9.53 -27.06 22.01
CA LEU A 49 -10.96 -26.84 21.69
C LEU A 49 -11.88 -27.48 22.72
N ALA A 50 -11.39 -28.46 23.54
CA ALA A 50 -12.21 -29.23 24.46
C ALA A 50 -12.97 -28.40 25.50
N ASP A 51 -12.38 -27.27 25.92
CA ASP A 51 -12.94 -26.34 26.91
C ASP A 51 -13.59 -25.08 26.31
N ILE A 52 -13.66 -25.00 24.95
CA ILE A 52 -14.18 -23.82 24.26
C ILE A 52 -15.55 -24.11 23.67
N ASP A 53 -16.57 -23.37 24.09
CA ASP A 53 -17.86 -23.37 23.42
C ASP A 53 -17.71 -22.79 22.02
N ILE A 54 -17.79 -23.66 21.01
CA ILE A 54 -17.66 -23.31 19.60
C ILE A 54 -18.68 -22.21 19.18
N ASN A 55 -19.84 -22.17 19.81
CA ASN A 55 -20.85 -21.12 19.54
C ASN A 55 -20.39 -19.74 20.00
N GLN A 56 -19.52 -19.68 21.01
CA GLN A 56 -18.98 -18.41 21.53
C GLN A 56 -17.79 -17.89 20.77
N ILE A 57 -17.07 -18.74 20.01
CA ILE A 57 -15.91 -18.32 19.22
C ILE A 57 -16.25 -17.96 17.77
N SER A 58 -17.48 -18.20 17.34
CA SER A 58 -17.86 -17.98 15.95
C SER A 58 -17.88 -16.50 15.59
N VAL A 59 -16.86 -16.08 14.84
CA VAL A 59 -16.80 -14.77 14.18
C VAL A 59 -17.37 -14.82 12.77
N LEU A 60 -18.04 -15.92 12.43
CA LEU A 60 -18.66 -16.15 11.13
C LEU A 60 -20.19 -15.97 11.22
N SER A 61 -20.80 -15.58 10.12
CA SER A 61 -22.25 -15.53 9.95
C SER A 61 -22.68 -16.22 8.67
N LEU A 62 -23.80 -16.91 8.75
CA LEU A 62 -24.48 -17.49 7.59
C LEU A 62 -25.38 -16.44 6.97
N VAL A 63 -25.08 -16.06 5.73
CA VAL A 63 -25.86 -15.10 4.95
C VAL A 63 -26.66 -15.87 3.91
N ASN A 64 -28.00 -15.81 3.99
CA ASN A 64 -28.86 -16.39 2.98
C ASN A 64 -28.70 -15.62 1.66
N ILE A 65 -28.40 -16.33 0.58
CA ILE A 65 -28.16 -15.75 -0.74
C ILE A 65 -29.20 -16.21 -1.78
N SER A 66 -30.37 -16.65 -1.34
CA SER A 66 -31.44 -17.12 -2.24
C SER A 66 -31.82 -16.04 -3.27
N ASP A 67 -31.96 -14.79 -2.85
CA ASP A 67 -32.31 -13.67 -3.74
C ASP A 67 -31.20 -13.41 -4.78
N LEU A 68 -29.94 -13.50 -4.36
CA LEU A 68 -28.79 -13.36 -5.27
C LEU A 68 -28.76 -14.49 -6.31
N ILE A 69 -28.98 -15.73 -5.89
CA ILE A 69 -29.06 -16.88 -6.79
C ILE A 69 -30.22 -16.72 -7.78
N SER A 70 -31.40 -16.30 -7.29
CA SER A 70 -32.57 -16.04 -8.15
C SER A 70 -32.28 -14.96 -9.20
N LYS A 71 -31.62 -13.87 -8.83
CA LYS A 71 -31.20 -12.82 -9.79
C LYS A 71 -30.25 -13.35 -10.85
N ILE A 72 -29.27 -14.18 -10.47
CA ILE A 72 -28.34 -14.81 -11.40
C ILE A 72 -29.09 -15.76 -12.35
N GLU A 73 -29.94 -16.63 -11.84
CA GLU A 73 -30.71 -17.60 -12.63
C GLU A 73 -31.70 -16.91 -13.59
N ASN A 74 -32.31 -15.83 -13.16
CA ASN A 74 -33.23 -15.01 -13.98
C ASN A 74 -32.49 -14.05 -14.91
N SER A 75 -31.16 -14.06 -14.89
CA SER A 75 -30.32 -13.21 -15.76
C SER A 75 -30.63 -11.71 -15.63
N GLU A 76 -30.96 -11.23 -14.42
CA GLU A 76 -31.22 -9.81 -14.16
C GLU A 76 -29.96 -8.98 -14.46
N ASP A 77 -28.78 -9.50 -14.12
CA ASP A 77 -27.49 -8.93 -14.46
C ASP A 77 -26.83 -9.77 -15.57
N LYS A 78 -26.89 -9.29 -16.79
CA LYS A 78 -26.31 -10.01 -17.95
C LYS A 78 -24.79 -9.84 -17.99
N ILE A 79 -24.06 -10.94 -17.87
CA ILE A 79 -22.61 -11.00 -18.14
C ILE A 79 -22.43 -11.25 -19.64
N LEU A 80 -21.57 -10.48 -20.30
CA LEU A 80 -21.32 -10.57 -21.75
C LEU A 80 -22.59 -10.33 -22.61
N ASN A 81 -23.60 -9.65 -22.09
CA ASN A 81 -24.94 -9.50 -22.70
C ASN A 81 -25.65 -10.84 -22.96
N LEU A 82 -25.27 -11.89 -22.26
CA LEU A 82 -25.85 -13.22 -22.35
C LEU A 82 -26.61 -13.57 -21.07
N ASP A 83 -27.62 -14.39 -21.21
CA ASP A 83 -28.28 -15.05 -20.10
C ASP A 83 -27.32 -16.00 -19.40
N PHE A 84 -27.54 -16.30 -18.12
CA PHE A 84 -26.59 -17.03 -17.27
C PHE A 84 -26.13 -18.36 -17.90
N GLU A 85 -27.05 -19.23 -18.37
CA GLU A 85 -26.70 -20.53 -18.98
C GLU A 85 -25.88 -20.35 -20.25
N LYS A 86 -26.27 -19.41 -21.11
CA LYS A 86 -25.53 -19.09 -22.35
C LYS A 86 -24.15 -18.49 -22.06
N CYS A 87 -24.05 -17.69 -21.00
CA CYS A 87 -22.76 -17.14 -20.57
C CYS A 87 -21.81 -18.25 -20.11
N ILE A 88 -22.29 -19.17 -19.26
CA ILE A 88 -21.49 -20.34 -18.82
C ILE A 88 -21.02 -21.16 -20.02
N GLN A 89 -21.94 -21.48 -20.96
CA GLN A 89 -21.58 -22.24 -22.15
C GLN A 89 -20.52 -21.53 -22.98
N ALA A 90 -20.69 -20.23 -23.21
CA ALA A 90 -19.72 -19.42 -23.98
C ALA A 90 -18.35 -19.38 -23.32
N LEU A 91 -18.30 -19.19 -21.99
CA LEU A 91 -17.04 -19.19 -21.23
C LEU A 91 -16.38 -20.56 -21.21
N SER A 92 -17.17 -21.66 -21.04
CA SER A 92 -16.69 -23.03 -21.09
C SER A 92 -16.12 -23.39 -22.47
N ASP A 93 -16.79 -22.97 -23.52
CA ASP A 93 -16.34 -23.18 -24.90
C ASP A 93 -15.05 -22.40 -25.19
N THR A 94 -14.96 -21.18 -24.68
CA THR A 94 -13.76 -20.34 -24.79
C THR A 94 -12.57 -21.02 -24.11
N TYR A 95 -12.76 -21.49 -22.87
CA TYR A 95 -11.72 -22.17 -22.10
C TYR A 95 -11.27 -23.49 -22.78
N ASN A 96 -12.24 -24.34 -23.18
CA ASN A 96 -11.94 -25.63 -23.80
C ASN A 96 -11.30 -25.53 -25.18
N LYS A 97 -11.59 -24.46 -25.93
CA LYS A 97 -11.11 -24.27 -27.31
C LYS A 97 -9.93 -23.29 -27.37
N ASP A 98 -9.46 -22.79 -26.24
CA ASP A 98 -8.43 -21.74 -26.14
C ASP A 98 -8.70 -20.55 -27.10
N LYS A 99 -9.96 -20.10 -27.14
CA LYS A 99 -10.41 -19.04 -28.03
C LYS A 99 -10.62 -17.73 -27.28
N TYR A 100 -10.19 -16.64 -27.90
CA TYR A 100 -10.49 -15.30 -27.40
C TYR A 100 -12.00 -14.99 -27.54
N TYR A 101 -12.64 -14.63 -26.44
CA TYR A 101 -14.09 -14.37 -26.42
C TYR A 101 -14.49 -13.03 -27.08
N GLY A 102 -13.58 -12.07 -27.19
CA GLY A 102 -13.85 -10.79 -27.87
C GLY A 102 -14.72 -9.81 -27.07
N SER A 103 -14.61 -9.81 -25.72
CA SER A 103 -15.30 -8.80 -24.93
C SER A 103 -14.81 -7.37 -25.26
N SER A 104 -15.73 -6.39 -25.31
CA SER A 104 -15.35 -5.01 -25.53
C SER A 104 -14.40 -4.49 -24.44
N LEU A 105 -13.37 -3.74 -24.83
CA LEU A 105 -12.44 -3.13 -23.90
C LEU A 105 -13.17 -2.18 -22.95
N LYS A 106 -13.05 -2.45 -21.64
CA LYS A 106 -13.49 -1.56 -20.56
C LYS A 106 -12.26 -0.86 -20.02
N PHE A 107 -11.97 0.34 -20.49
CA PHE A 107 -10.71 1.06 -20.19
C PHE A 107 -10.46 1.27 -18.70
N GLU A 108 -11.52 1.46 -17.91
CA GLU A 108 -11.42 1.54 -16.45
C GLU A 108 -10.83 0.26 -15.84
N ALA A 109 -11.25 -0.91 -16.35
CA ALA A 109 -10.71 -2.22 -15.96
C ALA A 109 -9.31 -2.45 -16.58
N CYS A 110 -9.11 -2.05 -17.84
CA CYS A 110 -7.82 -2.19 -18.53
C CYS A 110 -6.69 -1.42 -17.82
N LYS A 111 -6.99 -0.28 -17.19
CA LYS A 111 -6.00 0.46 -16.38
C LYS A 111 -5.44 -0.37 -15.24
N LYS A 112 -6.24 -1.27 -14.67
CA LYS A 112 -5.89 -2.15 -13.55
C LYS A 112 -5.85 -3.63 -13.98
N CYS A 113 -5.52 -3.89 -15.23
CA CYS A 113 -5.53 -5.25 -15.80
C CYS A 113 -4.54 -6.15 -15.05
N GLU A 114 -5.04 -7.18 -14.41
CA GLU A 114 -4.24 -8.19 -13.68
C GLU A 114 -3.41 -9.06 -14.63
N PHE A 115 -3.79 -9.14 -15.90
CA PHE A 115 -3.08 -9.88 -16.95
C PHE A 115 -2.06 -9.04 -17.71
N LYS A 116 -1.72 -7.85 -17.20
CA LYS A 116 -0.65 -7.03 -17.76
C LYS A 116 0.69 -7.50 -17.18
N THR A 117 1.51 -8.13 -18.01
CA THR A 117 2.85 -8.55 -17.62
C THR A 117 3.81 -7.36 -17.57
N ASN A 118 4.83 -7.43 -16.71
CA ASN A 118 5.94 -6.50 -16.68
C ASN A 118 7.06 -6.98 -17.63
N GLU A 119 7.99 -6.09 -17.99
CA GLU A 119 9.14 -6.41 -18.85
C GLU A 119 10.03 -7.55 -18.31
N ASN A 120 9.95 -7.80 -16.99
CA ASN A 120 10.70 -8.87 -16.30
C ASN A 120 9.87 -10.14 -16.05
N SER A 121 8.66 -10.24 -16.62
CA SER A 121 7.81 -11.43 -16.47
C SER A 121 8.30 -12.51 -17.43
N ASP A 122 9.13 -13.43 -16.96
CA ASP A 122 9.74 -14.48 -17.74
C ASP A 122 8.72 -15.28 -18.56
N ASN A 123 8.76 -15.11 -19.88
CA ASN A 123 7.99 -15.85 -20.87
C ASN A 123 6.46 -15.82 -20.76
N LEU A 124 5.87 -14.98 -19.91
CA LEU A 124 4.42 -14.83 -19.84
C LEU A 124 3.90 -13.87 -20.93
N LYS A 125 2.84 -14.27 -21.60
CA LYS A 125 2.13 -13.41 -22.56
C LYS A 125 1.27 -12.40 -21.80
N SER A 126 1.32 -11.13 -22.22
CA SER A 126 0.48 -10.07 -21.68
C SER A 126 -0.94 -10.16 -22.22
N GLY A 127 -1.92 -10.43 -21.35
CA GLY A 127 -3.34 -10.39 -21.74
C GLY A 127 -3.79 -8.98 -22.13
N PHE A 128 -3.21 -7.94 -21.53
CA PHE A 128 -3.43 -6.55 -21.93
C PHE A 128 -3.03 -6.32 -23.40
N GLU A 129 -1.81 -6.70 -23.77
CA GLU A 129 -1.32 -6.55 -25.15
C GLU A 129 -2.14 -7.39 -26.10
N PHE A 130 -2.48 -8.62 -25.74
CA PHE A 130 -3.30 -9.49 -26.54
C PHE A 130 -4.67 -8.85 -26.85
N CYS A 131 -5.37 -8.32 -25.83
CA CYS A 131 -6.65 -7.65 -26.01
C CYS A 131 -6.57 -6.44 -26.94
N PHE A 132 -5.55 -5.59 -26.75
CA PHE A 132 -5.39 -4.35 -27.55
C PHE A 132 -4.95 -4.66 -28.98
N THR A 133 -4.10 -5.66 -29.20
CA THR A 133 -3.76 -6.15 -30.53
C THR A 133 -5.00 -6.66 -31.27
N LYS A 134 -5.85 -7.46 -30.61
CA LYS A 134 -7.04 -8.06 -31.23
C LYS A 134 -8.16 -7.05 -31.52
N GLN A 135 -8.34 -6.03 -30.67
CA GLN A 135 -9.48 -5.13 -30.77
C GLN A 135 -9.15 -3.77 -31.38
N LEU A 136 -7.91 -3.30 -31.22
CA LEU A 136 -7.48 -1.98 -31.70
C LEU A 136 -6.34 -2.07 -32.72
N ASN A 137 -5.93 -3.29 -33.09
CA ASN A 137 -4.81 -3.54 -34.02
C ASN A 137 -3.49 -2.92 -33.56
N TRP A 138 -3.29 -2.74 -32.26
CA TRP A 138 -2.02 -2.26 -31.73
C TRP A 138 -0.88 -3.24 -32.03
N ASN A 139 0.25 -2.71 -32.43
CA ASN A 139 1.48 -3.45 -32.68
C ASN A 139 2.51 -3.19 -31.57
N ALA A 140 3.65 -3.88 -31.60
CA ALA A 140 4.71 -3.76 -30.60
C ALA A 140 5.23 -2.32 -30.39
N ASN A 141 5.18 -1.44 -31.40
CA ASN A 141 5.60 -0.06 -31.27
C ASN A 141 4.52 0.78 -30.57
N ASP A 142 3.24 0.44 -30.72
CA ASP A 142 2.16 1.17 -30.07
C ASP A 142 2.20 0.97 -28.55
N PHE A 143 2.55 -0.23 -28.08
CA PHE A 143 2.72 -0.50 -26.64
C PHE A 143 3.89 0.26 -25.99
N LYS A 144 4.86 0.72 -26.78
CA LYS A 144 5.98 1.55 -26.31
C LYS A 144 5.64 3.04 -26.22
N LYS A 145 4.55 3.48 -26.86
CA LYS A 145 4.12 4.89 -26.82
C LYS A 145 3.43 5.20 -25.49
N PRO A 146 3.68 6.39 -24.91
CA PRO A 146 2.91 6.87 -23.77
C PRO A 146 1.41 6.94 -24.13
N ASN A 147 0.56 6.41 -23.27
CA ASN A 147 -0.85 6.23 -23.54
C ASN A 147 -1.74 6.69 -22.38
N ILE A 148 -3.05 6.73 -22.60
CA ILE A 148 -4.04 7.27 -21.65
C ILE A 148 -4.05 6.57 -20.29
N PHE A 149 -3.60 5.32 -20.20
CA PHE A 149 -3.55 4.58 -18.93
C PHE A 149 -2.43 5.08 -18.00
N GLU A 150 -1.44 5.80 -18.55
CA GLU A 150 -0.39 6.46 -17.78
C GLU A 150 -0.83 7.80 -17.19
N ILE A 151 -1.93 8.39 -17.66
CA ILE A 151 -2.41 9.68 -17.13
C ILE A 151 -2.85 9.50 -15.68
N TRP A 152 -2.29 10.36 -14.81
CA TRP A 152 -2.61 10.37 -13.40
C TRP A 152 -4.09 10.68 -13.13
N ASP A 153 -4.71 9.94 -12.21
CA ASP A 153 -6.05 10.18 -11.65
C ASP A 153 -7.17 10.46 -12.68
N VAL A 154 -7.15 9.74 -13.80
CA VAL A 154 -8.26 9.79 -14.78
C VAL A 154 -9.51 9.21 -14.13
N LYS A 155 -10.60 9.99 -14.12
CA LYS A 155 -11.89 9.59 -13.53
C LYS A 155 -12.80 8.86 -14.52
N SER A 156 -12.67 9.13 -15.80
CA SER A 156 -13.47 8.49 -16.86
C SER A 156 -12.67 8.43 -18.15
N PHE A 157 -12.77 7.32 -18.84
CA PHE A 157 -12.17 7.13 -20.17
C PHE A 157 -13.16 7.35 -21.32
N LYS A 158 -14.41 7.79 -21.01
CA LYS A 158 -15.48 7.91 -22.01
C LYS A 158 -15.06 8.75 -23.21
N LYS A 159 -14.59 9.99 -23.00
CA LYS A 159 -14.22 10.91 -24.07
C LYS A 159 -13.02 10.42 -24.88
N PHE A 160 -12.00 9.85 -24.23
CA PHE A 160 -10.86 9.24 -24.93
C PHE A 160 -11.30 8.12 -25.89
N LYS A 161 -12.30 7.33 -25.47
CA LYS A 161 -12.84 6.23 -26.27
C LYS A 161 -13.70 6.75 -27.44
N GLU A 162 -14.55 7.75 -27.20
CA GLU A 162 -15.41 8.36 -28.22
C GLU A 162 -14.58 8.99 -29.34
N ASP A 163 -13.51 9.69 -29.00
CA ASP A 163 -12.63 10.37 -29.95
C ASP A 163 -11.48 9.48 -30.44
N ASN A 164 -11.42 8.21 -30.00
CA ASN A 164 -10.33 7.27 -30.28
C ASN A 164 -8.93 7.82 -30.00
N ALA A 165 -8.82 8.72 -29.01
CA ALA A 165 -7.57 9.36 -28.59
C ALA A 165 -6.91 8.52 -27.50
N LEU A 166 -6.02 7.60 -27.88
CA LEU A 166 -5.47 6.58 -26.99
C LEU A 166 -4.01 6.84 -26.56
N PHE A 167 -3.29 7.64 -27.32
CA PHE A 167 -1.91 8.03 -27.03
C PHE A 167 -1.83 9.45 -26.48
N LEU A 168 -0.86 9.74 -25.62
CA LEU A 168 -0.69 11.07 -25.04
C LEU A 168 -0.51 12.15 -26.10
N SER A 169 0.03 11.79 -27.27
CA SER A 169 0.17 12.70 -28.42
C SER A 169 -1.15 13.17 -29.06
N GLU A 170 -2.25 12.49 -28.74
CA GLU A 170 -3.58 12.77 -29.30
C GLU A 170 -4.47 13.53 -28.30
N ILE A 171 -3.98 13.73 -27.07
CA ILE A 171 -4.77 14.29 -25.97
C ILE A 171 -4.78 15.82 -26.04
N THR A 172 -5.99 16.38 -25.93
CA THR A 172 -6.25 17.81 -25.80
C THR A 172 -6.77 18.15 -24.40
N GLU A 173 -6.83 19.43 -24.07
CA GLU A 173 -7.41 19.90 -22.80
C GLU A 173 -8.87 19.47 -22.63
N GLU A 174 -9.62 19.38 -23.73
CA GLU A 174 -11.01 18.95 -23.70
C GLU A 174 -11.20 17.50 -23.26
N HIS A 175 -10.28 16.60 -23.62
CA HIS A 175 -10.28 15.21 -23.17
C HIS A 175 -10.15 15.11 -21.64
N LEU A 176 -9.51 16.10 -21.01
CA LEU A 176 -9.33 16.18 -19.55
C LEU A 176 -10.51 16.90 -18.84
N GLY A 177 -11.51 17.36 -19.60
CA GLY A 177 -12.62 18.16 -19.09
C GLY A 177 -12.27 19.63 -18.85
N GLY A 178 -11.27 20.14 -19.55
CA GLY A 178 -10.69 21.47 -19.40
C GLY A 178 -9.63 21.54 -18.30
N VAL A 179 -8.65 22.38 -18.49
CA VAL A 179 -7.57 22.64 -17.51
C VAL A 179 -8.02 23.74 -16.55
N LYS A 180 -8.19 23.38 -15.28
CA LYS A 180 -8.57 24.33 -14.22
C LYS A 180 -7.31 24.74 -13.49
N LEU A 181 -6.93 26.00 -13.61
CA LEU A 181 -5.85 26.56 -12.81
C LEU A 181 -6.35 26.88 -11.39
N GLU A 182 -5.59 26.50 -10.39
CA GLU A 182 -5.84 26.86 -8.99
C GLU A 182 -4.73 27.78 -8.47
N PRO A 183 -5.04 28.81 -7.70
CA PRO A 183 -3.99 29.66 -7.12
C PRO A 183 -3.13 28.84 -6.15
N ASN A 184 -1.83 29.07 -6.22
CA ASN A 184 -0.82 28.54 -5.29
C ASN A 184 -0.67 27.01 -5.25
N LYS A 185 -1.22 26.25 -6.20
CA LYS A 185 -0.99 24.80 -6.31
C LYS A 185 -1.38 24.27 -7.69
N ILE A 186 -0.79 23.16 -8.07
CA ILE A 186 -1.14 22.42 -9.28
C ILE A 186 -2.48 21.73 -9.06
N SER A 187 -3.49 22.04 -9.84
CA SER A 187 -4.78 21.35 -9.84
C SER A 187 -4.65 19.93 -10.44
N ARG A 188 -5.71 19.12 -10.29
CA ARG A 188 -5.75 17.77 -10.87
C ARG A 188 -5.63 17.82 -12.40
N THR A 189 -6.43 18.64 -13.07
CA THR A 189 -6.44 18.70 -14.55
C THR A 189 -5.21 19.40 -15.09
N GLU A 190 -4.68 20.39 -14.39
CA GLU A 190 -3.41 21.03 -14.72
C GLU A 190 -2.23 20.03 -14.63
N ARG A 191 -2.18 19.19 -13.57
CA ARG A 191 -1.16 18.14 -13.45
C ARG A 191 -1.24 17.13 -14.60
N GLN A 192 -2.45 16.73 -15.00
CA GLN A 192 -2.66 15.86 -16.15
C GLN A 192 -2.18 16.52 -17.44
N TRP A 193 -2.47 17.80 -17.62
CA TRP A 193 -2.03 18.55 -18.78
C TRP A 193 -0.52 18.74 -18.84
N ILE A 194 0.13 19.07 -17.71
CA ILE A 194 1.59 19.09 -17.58
C ILE A 194 2.19 17.74 -18.00
N GLN A 195 1.61 16.62 -17.57
CA GLN A 195 2.04 15.28 -17.97
C GLN A 195 1.98 15.09 -19.49
N VAL A 196 0.86 15.45 -20.11
CA VAL A 196 0.65 15.37 -21.56
C VAL A 196 1.67 16.24 -22.29
N GLN A 197 1.81 17.52 -21.92
CA GLN A 197 2.71 18.47 -22.58
C GLN A 197 4.18 18.03 -22.49
N LYS A 198 4.62 17.55 -21.32
CA LYS A 198 5.99 17.04 -21.15
C LYS A 198 6.26 15.79 -21.97
N SER A 199 5.27 14.92 -22.10
CA SER A 199 5.35 13.74 -22.98
C SER A 199 5.45 14.13 -24.46
N LEU A 200 4.62 15.08 -24.91
CA LEU A 200 4.64 15.60 -26.29
C LEU A 200 5.98 16.21 -26.66
N ASN A 201 6.52 17.03 -25.77
CA ASN A 201 7.76 17.76 -25.99
C ASN A 201 9.01 16.93 -25.67
N GLN A 202 8.86 15.65 -25.28
CA GLN A 202 9.95 14.79 -24.79
C GLN A 202 10.78 15.47 -23.68
N ASP A 203 10.11 16.33 -22.90
CA ASP A 203 10.72 17.11 -21.83
C ASP A 203 10.81 16.28 -20.55
N ASN A 204 12.04 15.89 -20.19
CA ASN A 204 12.35 15.09 -18.99
C ASN A 204 12.67 15.96 -17.75
N ILE A 205 12.56 17.28 -17.85
CA ILE A 205 12.81 18.19 -16.72
C ILE A 205 11.58 18.17 -15.80
N SER A 206 11.80 18.13 -14.50
CA SER A 206 10.70 18.23 -13.52
C SER A 206 10.02 19.60 -13.57
N TYR A 207 8.72 19.62 -13.30
CA TYR A 207 7.94 20.83 -13.11
C TYR A 207 7.80 21.13 -11.61
N LEU A 208 8.00 22.38 -11.21
CA LEU A 208 7.97 22.81 -9.82
C LEU A 208 7.34 24.20 -9.70
N LEU A 209 6.35 24.33 -8.83
CA LEU A 209 5.89 25.63 -8.32
C LEU A 209 6.82 26.04 -7.17
N LYS A 210 7.98 26.64 -7.53
CA LYS A 210 9.09 26.89 -6.61
C LYS A 210 8.70 27.85 -5.48
N GLU A 211 8.12 28.98 -5.81
CA GLU A 211 7.84 30.05 -4.82
C GLU A 211 6.71 29.63 -3.87
N GLU A 212 5.68 28.96 -4.37
CA GLU A 212 4.57 28.45 -3.59
C GLU A 212 5.01 27.33 -2.64
N LEU A 213 5.90 26.45 -3.14
CA LEU A 213 6.50 25.41 -2.29
C LEU A 213 7.38 26.04 -1.21
N LYS A 214 8.23 27.01 -1.57
CA LYS A 214 9.09 27.74 -0.62
C LYS A 214 8.25 28.43 0.46
N SER A 215 7.19 29.11 0.07
CA SER A 215 6.23 29.73 0.99
C SER A 215 5.60 28.70 1.93
N THR A 216 5.17 27.53 1.40
CA THR A 216 4.64 26.45 2.21
C THR A 216 5.67 25.91 3.20
N MET A 217 6.89 25.66 2.75
CA MET A 217 7.97 25.13 3.59
C MET A 217 8.44 26.12 4.68
N SER A 218 8.25 27.41 4.50
CA SER A 218 8.63 28.44 5.49
C SER A 218 7.84 28.33 6.79
N SER A 219 6.68 27.69 6.77
CA SER A 219 5.85 27.43 7.96
C SER A 219 6.28 26.20 8.77
N TRP A 220 7.22 25.41 8.25
CA TRP A 220 7.67 24.17 8.90
C TRP A 220 8.77 24.47 9.91
N CYS A 221 8.67 23.82 11.07
CA CYS A 221 9.59 24.04 12.20
C CYS A 221 10.55 22.87 12.37
N PRO A 222 11.87 23.11 12.42
CA PRO A 222 12.84 22.06 12.75
C PRO A 222 12.79 21.69 14.26
N PRO A 223 13.33 20.51 14.65
CA PRO A 223 13.77 19.45 13.77
C PRO A 223 12.58 18.76 13.06
N PHE A 224 12.80 18.23 11.86
CA PHE A 224 11.73 17.63 11.06
C PHE A 224 11.63 16.14 11.35
N ASN A 225 10.45 15.68 11.74
CA ASN A 225 10.16 14.30 12.13
C ASN A 225 9.42 13.59 11.00
N PHE A 226 9.86 12.41 10.58
CA PHE A 226 9.25 11.60 9.52
C PHE A 226 8.82 10.27 10.11
N ILE A 227 7.55 9.96 10.00
CA ILE A 227 6.96 8.73 10.57
C ILE A 227 6.27 7.92 9.49
N ASP A 228 6.33 6.62 9.63
CA ASP A 228 5.65 5.64 8.80
C ASP A 228 5.14 4.48 9.65
N PHE A 229 3.96 3.92 9.31
CA PHE A 229 3.28 2.90 10.09
C PHE A 229 3.00 1.65 9.28
N GLU A 230 3.21 0.49 9.91
CA GLU A 230 2.78 -0.78 9.37
C GLU A 230 1.63 -1.38 10.19
N CYS A 231 0.58 -1.79 9.48
CA CYS A 231 -0.62 -2.37 10.05
C CYS A 231 -0.98 -3.68 9.36
N SER A 232 -1.71 -4.52 10.07
CA SER A 232 -2.23 -5.77 9.54
C SER A 232 -3.71 -5.92 9.80
N THR A 233 -4.42 -6.57 8.88
CA THR A 233 -5.82 -6.95 9.03
C THR A 233 -5.98 -8.43 8.72
N SER A 234 -6.88 -9.11 9.44
CA SER A 234 -7.17 -10.51 9.19
C SER A 234 -8.66 -10.80 9.25
N PRO A 235 -9.19 -11.70 8.41
CA PRO A 235 -10.55 -12.17 8.52
C PRO A 235 -10.80 -12.95 9.82
N LEU A 236 -9.78 -13.62 10.37
CA LEU A 236 -9.83 -14.23 11.70
C LEU A 236 -9.06 -13.34 12.68
N PRO A 237 -9.70 -12.87 13.76
CA PRO A 237 -9.06 -12.01 14.75
C PRO A 237 -7.85 -12.67 15.42
N PHE A 238 -6.78 -11.91 15.61
CA PHE A 238 -5.59 -12.36 16.35
C PHE A 238 -5.83 -12.36 17.85
N PHE A 239 -6.68 -11.46 18.35
CA PHE A 239 -6.79 -11.14 19.77
C PHE A 239 -8.24 -11.17 20.25
N LYS A 240 -8.42 -11.42 21.56
CA LYS A 240 -9.72 -11.33 22.22
C LYS A 240 -10.32 -9.93 22.06
N ASN A 241 -11.64 -9.86 21.89
CA ASN A 241 -12.41 -8.66 21.66
C ASN A 241 -12.09 -7.92 20.33
N GLN A 242 -11.28 -8.52 19.46
CA GLN A 242 -11.03 -8.01 18.11
C GLN A 242 -12.08 -8.53 17.14
N ASN A 243 -12.52 -7.67 16.24
CA ASN A 243 -13.46 -8.01 15.17
C ASN A 243 -12.69 -8.52 13.93
N PRO A 244 -13.33 -9.33 13.07
CA PRO A 244 -12.80 -9.61 11.73
C PRO A 244 -12.43 -8.34 10.98
N TYR A 245 -11.26 -8.34 10.35
CA TYR A 245 -10.68 -7.21 9.62
C TYR A 245 -10.41 -5.95 10.46
N GLN A 246 -10.49 -6.03 11.78
CA GLN A 246 -10.02 -4.93 12.62
C GLN A 246 -8.50 -4.77 12.49
N GLU A 247 -8.07 -3.54 12.25
CA GLU A 247 -6.67 -3.22 12.01
C GLU A 247 -5.83 -3.29 13.29
N VAL A 248 -4.67 -3.89 13.16
CA VAL A 248 -3.64 -3.98 14.18
C VAL A 248 -2.44 -3.16 13.76
N SER A 249 -2.08 -2.14 14.53
CA SER A 249 -0.89 -1.31 14.32
C SER A 249 0.29 -1.94 15.06
N PHE A 250 1.18 -2.60 14.33
CA PHE A 250 2.23 -3.40 14.95
C PHE A 250 3.63 -2.78 14.86
N GLN A 251 3.82 -1.78 14.01
CA GLN A 251 5.14 -1.17 13.77
C GLN A 251 5.04 0.30 13.40
N PHE A 252 6.04 1.08 13.84
CA PHE A 252 6.39 2.37 13.24
C PHE A 252 7.91 2.54 13.14
N SER A 253 8.32 3.42 12.22
CA SER A 253 9.67 3.98 12.12
C SER A 253 9.62 5.49 12.24
N HIS A 254 10.68 6.09 12.77
CA HIS A 254 10.79 7.52 12.96
C HIS A 254 12.20 8.03 12.66
N HIS A 255 12.32 8.87 11.62
CA HIS A 255 13.53 9.63 11.33
C HIS A 255 13.42 11.10 11.77
N ILE A 256 14.52 11.66 12.18
CA ILE A 256 14.65 13.10 12.44
C ILE A 256 15.69 13.71 11.48
N TYR A 257 15.28 14.73 10.75
CA TYR A 257 16.19 15.61 10.03
C TYR A 257 16.46 16.85 10.87
N HIS A 258 17.69 16.98 11.38
CA HIS A 258 18.11 18.07 12.23
C HIS A 258 18.43 19.33 11.44
N GLU A 259 18.43 20.48 12.10
CA GLU A 259 18.70 21.78 11.48
C GLU A 259 20.11 21.87 10.86
N ASN A 260 21.08 21.20 11.47
CA ASN A 260 22.46 21.10 10.95
C ASN A 260 22.61 20.14 9.77
N GLY A 261 21.54 19.48 9.33
CA GLY A 261 21.53 18.53 8.21
C GLY A 261 21.80 17.07 8.59
N LYS A 262 22.07 16.75 9.86
CA LYS A 262 22.16 15.36 10.34
C LYS A 262 20.81 14.67 10.19
N ILE A 263 20.82 13.42 9.75
CA ILE A 263 19.66 12.54 9.64
C ILE A 263 19.83 11.41 10.65
N GLU A 264 18.83 11.21 11.49
CA GLU A 264 18.89 10.24 12.57
C GLU A 264 17.67 9.30 12.51
N HIS A 265 17.90 8.01 12.45
CA HIS A 265 16.85 7.03 12.76
C HIS A 265 16.66 7.05 14.30
N ALA A 266 15.74 7.90 14.75
CA ALA A 266 15.62 8.32 16.15
C ALA A 266 14.90 7.32 17.05
N SER A 267 14.01 6.53 16.48
CA SER A 267 13.28 5.44 17.17
C SER A 267 12.47 4.59 16.21
N GLU A 268 12.15 3.40 16.69
CA GLU A 268 11.26 2.45 16.05
C GLU A 268 10.48 1.67 17.11
N TYR A 269 9.35 1.11 16.71
CA TYR A 269 8.59 0.17 17.51
C TYR A 269 8.12 -0.98 16.62
N ILE A 270 8.23 -2.20 17.09
CA ILE A 270 7.64 -3.36 16.47
C ILE A 270 7.22 -4.38 17.51
N ASN A 271 6.02 -4.92 17.39
CA ASN A 271 5.55 -6.01 18.22
C ASN A 271 5.09 -7.17 17.34
N VAL A 272 5.90 -8.21 17.26
CA VAL A 272 5.59 -9.50 16.60
C VAL A 272 5.33 -10.61 17.59
N THR A 273 5.21 -10.28 18.87
CA THR A 273 4.94 -11.26 19.93
C THR A 273 3.56 -11.86 19.76
N GLN A 274 3.52 -13.18 19.67
CA GLN A 274 2.29 -13.92 19.49
C GLN A 274 1.32 -13.69 20.66
N GLY A 275 0.05 -13.40 20.36
CA GLY A 275 -0.99 -13.18 21.36
C GLY A 275 -0.92 -11.85 22.14
N LYS A 276 0.04 -10.97 21.85
CA LYS A 276 0.14 -9.65 22.50
C LYS A 276 -0.43 -8.54 21.61
N PHE A 277 -1.59 -8.00 22.00
CA PHE A 277 -2.25 -6.92 21.28
C PHE A 277 -1.44 -5.61 21.32
N PRO A 278 -1.01 -5.03 20.19
CA PRO A 278 -0.01 -3.97 20.17
C PRO A 278 -0.57 -2.55 20.17
N ASN A 279 -1.85 -2.32 19.82
CA ASN A 279 -2.37 -1.03 19.39
C ASN A 279 -2.17 0.11 20.40
N ILE A 280 -2.39 -0.13 21.68
CA ILE A 280 -2.27 0.92 22.72
C ILE A 280 -0.80 1.19 23.02
N GLU A 281 0.01 0.14 23.10
CA GLU A 281 1.46 0.27 23.31
C GLU A 281 2.14 0.97 22.14
N PHE A 282 1.69 0.69 20.92
CA PHE A 282 2.10 1.43 19.70
C PHE A 282 1.92 2.94 19.88
N VAL A 283 0.76 3.39 20.38
CA VAL A 283 0.48 4.83 20.59
C VAL A 283 1.37 5.38 21.73
N ARG A 284 1.61 4.63 22.79
CA ARG A 284 2.50 5.04 23.89
C ARG A 284 3.93 5.27 23.42
N GLU A 285 4.48 4.33 22.67
CA GLU A 285 5.85 4.43 22.15
C GLU A 285 5.97 5.53 21.09
N LEU A 286 4.96 5.69 20.21
CA LEU A 286 4.91 6.80 19.28
C LEU A 286 4.88 8.17 19.98
N LYS A 287 4.04 8.31 21.01
CA LYS A 287 3.98 9.51 21.85
C LYS A 287 5.34 9.82 22.48
N LYS A 288 5.95 8.83 23.14
CA LYS A 288 7.27 8.94 23.76
C LYS A 288 8.34 9.36 22.75
N SER A 289 8.25 8.88 21.53
CA SER A 289 9.15 9.24 20.45
C SER A 289 8.97 10.70 20.00
N LEU A 290 7.74 11.11 19.66
CA LEU A 290 7.45 12.42 19.08
C LEU A 290 7.45 13.57 20.09
N GLN A 291 7.33 13.30 21.39
CA GLN A 291 7.41 14.31 22.45
C GLN A 291 8.84 14.80 22.75
N LYS A 292 9.88 14.12 22.24
CA LYS A 292 11.28 14.52 22.42
C LYS A 292 11.60 15.90 21.86
N ASN A 293 10.80 16.37 20.89
CA ASN A 293 10.91 17.68 20.30
C ASN A 293 9.54 18.24 19.87
N LYS A 294 9.52 19.50 19.41
CA LYS A 294 8.28 20.18 18.95
C LYS A 294 8.30 20.51 17.46
N GLY A 295 9.23 19.96 16.71
CA GLY A 295 9.34 20.22 15.28
C GLY A 295 8.21 19.60 14.46
N SER A 296 8.10 19.97 13.20
CA SER A 296 7.06 19.47 12.29
C SER A 296 7.12 17.95 12.11
N ILE A 297 5.95 17.33 11.95
CA ILE A 297 5.81 15.88 11.73
C ILE A 297 5.33 15.65 10.30
N PHE A 298 5.98 14.75 9.58
CA PHE A 298 5.67 14.40 8.20
C PHE A 298 5.22 12.94 8.09
N MET A 299 4.24 12.73 7.26
CA MET A 299 3.74 11.43 6.81
C MET A 299 3.69 11.41 5.28
N TYR A 300 3.56 10.23 4.67
CA TYR A 300 3.38 10.11 3.23
C TYR A 300 2.01 9.51 2.90
N SER A 301 1.04 10.37 2.57
CA SER A 301 -0.38 10.06 2.48
C SER A 301 -1.11 10.28 3.82
N ASN A 302 -2.45 10.22 3.80
CA ASN A 302 -3.27 10.44 5.00
C ASN A 302 -3.51 9.13 5.80
N TYR A 303 -2.67 8.12 5.58
CA TYR A 303 -2.86 6.80 6.18
C TYR A 303 -2.62 6.84 7.70
N GLU A 304 -1.51 7.42 8.15
CA GLU A 304 -1.12 7.54 9.55
C GLU A 304 -2.18 8.33 10.35
N ASN A 305 -2.71 9.39 9.76
CA ASN A 305 -3.83 10.14 10.36
C ASN A 305 -5.08 9.26 10.54
N SER A 306 -5.37 8.43 9.56
CA SER A 306 -6.51 7.51 9.61
C SER A 306 -6.31 6.40 10.64
N VAL A 307 -5.09 5.84 10.72
CA VAL A 307 -4.71 4.84 11.73
C VAL A 307 -4.88 5.41 13.13
N LEU A 308 -4.32 6.59 13.40
CA LEU A 308 -4.41 7.21 14.72
C LEU A 308 -5.85 7.60 15.11
N ASN A 309 -6.70 7.98 14.15
CA ASN A 309 -8.13 8.19 14.44
C ASN A 309 -8.83 6.89 14.89
N ARG A 310 -8.50 5.75 14.27
CA ARG A 310 -9.02 4.44 14.73
C ARG A 310 -8.49 4.06 16.13
N ARG A 311 -7.21 4.34 16.41
CA ARG A 311 -6.63 4.14 17.76
C ARG A 311 -7.29 5.06 18.78
N LEU A 312 -7.62 6.30 18.39
CA LEU A 312 -8.37 7.22 19.25
C LEU A 312 -9.72 6.62 19.71
N GLU A 313 -10.49 6.05 18.78
CA GLU A 313 -11.77 5.41 19.10
C GLU A 313 -11.59 4.20 20.03
N GLU A 314 -10.57 3.37 19.81
CA GLU A 314 -10.24 2.24 20.69
C GLU A 314 -9.86 2.71 22.10
N ILE A 315 -9.00 3.72 22.20
CA ILE A 315 -8.56 4.28 23.49
C ILE A 315 -9.72 4.96 24.23
N GLU A 316 -10.59 5.68 23.55
CA GLU A 316 -11.78 6.31 24.14
C GLU A 316 -12.73 5.27 24.78
N ASN A 317 -12.74 4.04 24.29
CA ASN A 317 -13.53 2.93 24.81
C ASN A 317 -12.76 2.00 25.76
N SER A 318 -11.50 2.28 26.04
CA SER A 318 -10.64 1.45 26.91
C SER A 318 -10.72 1.88 28.37
N ASN A 319 -10.17 1.03 29.26
CA ASN A 319 -9.99 1.33 30.68
C ASN A 319 -8.54 1.66 31.04
N GLU A 320 -7.76 2.11 30.07
CA GLU A 320 -6.34 2.46 30.28
C GLU A 320 -6.19 3.65 31.23
N VAL A 321 -5.24 3.56 32.15
CA VAL A 321 -4.99 4.59 33.16
C VAL A 321 -4.49 5.90 32.57
N ASP A 322 -3.78 5.85 31.46
CA ASP A 322 -3.22 6.99 30.71
C ASP A 322 -4.10 7.43 29.52
N LYS A 323 -5.35 6.94 29.47
CA LYS A 323 -6.31 7.19 28.39
C LYS A 323 -6.38 8.65 27.97
N ASN A 324 -6.58 9.57 28.91
CA ASN A 324 -6.75 10.99 28.59
C ASN A 324 -5.47 11.58 28.00
N GLU A 325 -4.32 11.13 28.43
CA GLU A 325 -3.02 11.57 27.94
C GLU A 325 -2.80 11.12 26.48
N LEU A 326 -3.17 9.85 26.16
CA LEU A 326 -3.10 9.30 24.81
C LEU A 326 -4.11 9.98 23.87
N ILE A 327 -5.33 10.23 24.33
CA ILE A 327 -6.36 10.98 23.56
C ILE A 327 -5.84 12.37 23.19
N ASN A 328 -5.30 13.12 24.17
CA ASN A 328 -4.76 14.46 23.96
C ASN A 328 -3.57 14.45 22.99
N PHE A 329 -2.69 13.46 23.11
CA PHE A 329 -1.58 13.29 22.18
C PHE A 329 -2.07 13.08 20.75
N ILE A 330 -2.96 12.12 20.51
CA ILE A 330 -3.49 11.85 19.16
C ILE A 330 -4.14 13.10 18.58
N LYS A 331 -5.03 13.75 19.34
CA LYS A 331 -5.73 14.97 18.90
C LYS A 331 -4.76 16.12 18.61
N SER A 332 -3.62 16.17 19.28
CA SER A 332 -2.63 17.21 19.04
C SER A 332 -1.91 17.12 17.69
N ILE A 333 -1.86 15.91 17.08
CA ILE A 333 -1.12 15.65 15.84
C ILE A 333 -2.01 15.24 14.65
N THR A 334 -3.30 14.92 14.88
CA THR A 334 -4.22 14.43 13.84
C THR A 334 -5.37 15.40 13.58
N HIS A 335 -5.80 15.45 12.31
CA HIS A 335 -7.11 16.00 11.97
C HIS A 335 -8.21 14.93 12.19
N PRO A 336 -9.43 15.31 12.54
CA PRO A 336 -10.56 14.38 12.63
C PRO A 336 -10.81 13.74 11.26
N SER A 337 -11.33 12.50 11.27
CA SER A 337 -11.78 11.83 10.05
C SER A 337 -12.90 12.63 9.38
N ARG A 338 -12.92 12.68 8.04
CA ARG A 338 -13.88 13.47 7.25
C ARG A 338 -15.34 13.22 7.60
N ASN A 339 -15.67 11.99 8.00
CA ASN A 339 -17.04 11.57 8.35
C ASN A 339 -17.30 11.58 9.85
N SER A 340 -16.37 12.10 10.66
CA SER A 340 -16.56 12.18 12.11
C SER A 340 -17.45 13.37 12.47
N SER A 341 -18.39 13.14 13.41
CA SER A 341 -19.13 14.24 14.06
C SER A 341 -18.28 15.01 15.08
N LYS A 342 -17.13 14.46 15.46
CA LYS A 342 -16.17 15.09 16.38
C LYS A 342 -15.31 16.10 15.62
N ASN A 343 -15.06 17.24 16.25
CA ASN A 343 -14.22 18.30 15.69
C ASN A 343 -13.16 18.73 16.70
N TRP A 344 -11.92 18.85 16.25
CA TRP A 344 -10.79 19.45 16.97
C TRP A 344 -9.76 20.02 16.01
N GLN A 345 -8.96 20.95 16.51
CA GLN A 345 -7.85 21.51 15.74
C GLN A 345 -6.53 21.02 16.35
N PRO A 346 -5.69 20.31 15.61
CA PRO A 346 -4.41 19.86 16.11
C PRO A 346 -3.44 21.02 16.30
N SER A 347 -2.72 21.02 17.40
CA SER A 347 -1.67 22.01 17.67
C SER A 347 -0.37 21.77 16.91
N ARG A 348 -0.16 20.53 16.44
CA ARG A 348 1.03 20.07 15.71
C ARG A 348 0.62 19.06 14.63
N ALA A 349 -0.25 19.49 13.72
CA ALA A 349 -0.77 18.63 12.64
C ALA A 349 0.33 17.96 11.84
N MET A 350 0.15 16.68 11.51
CA MET A 350 1.03 15.97 10.58
C MET A 350 0.89 16.57 9.18
N ILE A 351 2.02 16.75 8.50
CA ILE A 351 2.14 17.29 7.15
C ILE A 351 2.22 16.12 6.16
N ASP A 352 1.32 16.09 5.21
CA ASP A 352 1.28 15.05 4.18
C ASP A 352 2.20 15.39 3.01
N LEU A 353 3.40 14.77 2.94
CA LEU A 353 4.35 14.94 1.84
C LEU A 353 3.83 14.46 0.49
N HIS A 354 2.96 13.44 0.46
CA HIS A 354 2.28 13.04 -0.77
C HIS A 354 1.44 14.19 -1.33
N ASN A 355 0.72 14.93 -0.47
CA ASN A 355 -0.03 16.11 -0.88
C ASN A 355 0.90 17.26 -1.32
N VAL A 356 2.05 17.44 -0.66
CA VAL A 356 3.07 18.42 -1.09
C VAL A 356 3.56 18.09 -2.51
N VAL A 357 3.96 16.84 -2.76
CA VAL A 357 4.37 16.38 -4.12
C VAL A 357 3.25 16.60 -5.12
N LYS A 358 2.02 16.24 -4.76
CA LYS A 358 0.84 16.40 -5.63
C LYS A 358 0.61 17.88 -6.02
N CYS A 359 0.73 18.79 -5.07
CA CYS A 359 0.38 20.19 -5.26
C CYS A 359 1.49 21.03 -5.91
N PHE A 360 2.75 20.64 -5.78
CA PHE A 360 3.85 21.53 -6.17
C PHE A 360 4.86 20.92 -7.13
N TYR A 361 4.90 19.62 -7.29
CA TYR A 361 5.96 18.92 -8.02
C TYR A 361 5.41 17.87 -8.97
N TYR A 362 5.94 17.85 -10.19
CA TYR A 362 5.72 16.77 -11.17
C TYR A 362 7.06 16.38 -11.81
N ASN A 363 7.28 15.07 -11.98
CA ASN A 363 8.46 14.54 -12.66
C ASN A 363 8.02 13.53 -13.75
N PRO A 364 8.43 13.69 -15.02
CA PRO A 364 8.04 12.78 -16.10
C PRO A 364 8.39 11.32 -15.86
N HIS A 365 9.51 11.04 -15.19
CA HIS A 365 9.92 9.67 -14.88
C HIS A 365 8.97 8.92 -13.92
N THR A 366 8.04 9.62 -13.27
CA THR A 366 7.01 8.97 -12.43
C THR A 366 5.88 8.35 -13.24
N LYS A 367 5.78 8.66 -14.53
CA LYS A 367 4.65 8.28 -15.41
C LYS A 367 3.29 8.60 -14.74
N GLY A 368 3.18 9.79 -14.16
CA GLY A 368 1.98 10.27 -13.46
C GLY A 368 1.77 9.79 -12.03
N SER A 369 2.48 8.78 -11.56
CA SER A 369 2.37 8.31 -10.18
C SER A 369 2.93 9.33 -9.17
N ILE A 370 2.30 9.42 -7.99
CA ILE A 370 2.77 10.21 -6.85
C ILE A 370 3.14 9.31 -5.65
N SER A 371 3.21 7.99 -5.86
CA SER A 371 3.70 7.05 -4.85
C SER A 371 5.18 7.32 -4.53
N ILE A 372 5.56 7.20 -3.25
CA ILE A 372 6.94 7.36 -2.79
C ILE A 372 7.91 6.48 -3.59
N LYS A 373 7.51 5.23 -3.91
CA LYS A 373 8.27 4.24 -4.72
C LYS A 373 8.43 4.61 -6.20
N LYS A 374 7.77 5.67 -6.67
CA LYS A 374 7.94 6.23 -8.03
C LYS A 374 8.59 7.60 -7.99
N VAL A 375 8.26 8.40 -6.97
CA VAL A 375 8.81 9.77 -6.80
C VAL A 375 10.30 9.72 -6.45
N LEU A 376 10.72 8.90 -5.49
CA LEU A 376 12.13 8.81 -5.10
C LEU A 376 13.05 8.34 -6.24
N PRO A 377 12.76 7.24 -6.97
CA PRO A 377 13.56 6.86 -8.14
C PRO A 377 13.61 7.93 -9.24
N ALA A 378 12.52 8.68 -9.44
CA ALA A 378 12.49 9.78 -10.39
C ALA A 378 13.39 10.94 -9.95
N ILE A 379 13.43 11.26 -8.66
CA ILE A 379 14.35 12.25 -8.06
C ILE A 379 15.80 11.77 -8.23
N PHE A 380 16.09 10.51 -7.99
CA PHE A 380 17.43 9.95 -8.22
C PHE A 380 17.89 10.11 -9.68
N LYS A 381 16.97 9.99 -10.65
CA LYS A 381 17.30 10.21 -12.08
C LYS A 381 17.59 11.66 -12.40
N THR A 382 16.95 12.61 -11.75
CA THR A 382 16.98 14.04 -12.15
C THR A 382 17.83 14.93 -11.24
N SER A 383 18.06 14.57 -9.96
CA SER A 383 18.81 15.38 -9.01
C SER A 383 20.28 14.94 -8.88
N SER A 384 21.21 15.79 -9.31
CA SER A 384 22.65 15.56 -9.10
C SER A 384 23.04 15.65 -7.62
N PHE A 385 22.39 16.51 -6.86
CA PHE A 385 22.60 16.65 -5.42
C PHE A 385 22.27 15.36 -4.67
N ILE A 386 21.08 14.81 -4.86
CA ILE A 386 20.63 13.57 -4.19
C ILE A 386 21.52 12.40 -4.63
N ARG A 387 21.84 12.29 -5.95
CA ARG A 387 22.77 11.27 -6.42
C ARG A 387 24.11 11.33 -5.75
N LYS A 388 24.73 12.51 -5.71
CA LYS A 388 26.06 12.68 -5.10
C LYS A 388 26.08 12.34 -3.61
N LYS A 389 25.00 12.71 -2.88
CA LYS A 389 24.90 12.42 -1.45
C LYS A 389 24.74 10.91 -1.22
N TYR A 390 23.69 10.30 -1.78
CA TYR A 390 23.29 8.93 -1.44
C TYR A 390 24.01 7.82 -2.21
N SER A 391 24.96 8.18 -3.07
CA SER A 391 25.97 7.26 -3.61
C SER A 391 27.18 7.04 -2.70
N GLN A 392 27.19 7.66 -1.52
CA GLN A 392 28.20 7.48 -0.50
C GLN A 392 27.67 6.62 0.66
N PRO A 393 28.56 5.96 1.44
CA PRO A 393 28.16 5.28 2.67
C PRO A 393 27.45 6.22 3.65
N ILE A 394 26.45 5.70 4.41
CA ILE A 394 25.64 6.52 5.31
C ILE A 394 26.47 7.24 6.38
N ASN A 395 27.54 6.63 6.88
CA ASN A 395 28.46 7.25 7.83
C ASN A 395 29.30 8.42 7.25
N LYS A 396 29.29 8.63 5.94
CA LYS A 396 29.97 9.76 5.27
C LYS A 396 29.03 10.92 4.94
N ILE A 397 27.73 10.75 5.15
CA ILE A 397 26.69 11.72 4.80
C ILE A 397 25.81 12.13 5.99
N ASP A 398 26.32 11.94 7.21
CA ASP A 398 25.66 12.26 8.47
C ASP A 398 24.27 11.59 8.62
N VAL A 399 24.13 10.34 8.16
CA VAL A 399 22.94 9.51 8.31
C VAL A 399 23.24 8.38 9.30
N THR A 400 22.39 8.23 10.32
CA THR A 400 22.45 7.10 11.23
C THR A 400 21.26 6.17 11.02
N SER A 401 21.50 4.88 11.13
CA SER A 401 20.52 3.82 10.94
C SER A 401 20.55 2.84 12.13
N SER A 402 19.41 2.24 12.46
CA SER A 402 19.34 1.16 13.45
C SER A 402 19.41 -0.23 12.79
N ASN A 403 19.03 -0.34 11.51
CA ASN A 403 18.85 -1.64 10.85
C ASN A 403 19.81 -1.88 9.66
N PHE A 404 20.58 -0.86 9.28
CA PHE A 404 21.54 -0.96 8.18
C PHE A 404 22.96 -0.64 8.67
N PRO A 405 23.98 -1.31 8.11
CA PRO A 405 25.37 -1.05 8.48
C PRO A 405 25.82 0.34 8.01
N ASP A 406 26.82 0.88 8.67
CA ASP A 406 27.39 2.22 8.42
C ASP A 406 27.92 2.38 6.98
N GLU A 407 28.30 1.29 6.34
CA GLU A 407 28.78 1.24 4.95
C GLU A 407 27.65 1.18 3.91
N LYS A 408 26.37 1.16 4.34
CA LYS A 408 25.23 1.08 3.41
C LYS A 408 25.25 2.27 2.46
N ILE A 409 25.15 1.95 1.16
CA ILE A 409 24.96 2.91 0.07
C ILE A 409 23.54 2.74 -0.45
N TRP A 410 22.78 3.83 -0.50
CA TRP A 410 21.38 3.80 -0.91
C TRP A 410 21.18 3.91 -2.42
N LEU A 411 22.10 4.57 -3.11
CA LEU A 411 22.04 4.73 -4.54
C LEU A 411 23.20 4.00 -5.18
N SER A 412 22.92 2.93 -5.91
CA SER A 412 23.88 2.18 -6.71
C SER A 412 23.44 2.14 -8.17
N LEU A 413 24.41 1.89 -9.05
CA LEU A 413 24.21 1.80 -10.49
C LEU A 413 24.55 0.39 -10.96
N ASN A 414 23.71 -0.16 -11.83
CA ASN A 414 24.00 -1.38 -12.57
C ASN A 414 23.90 -1.07 -14.08
N GLY A 415 25.01 -1.22 -14.83
CA GLY A 415 25.03 -0.86 -16.25
C GLY A 415 24.61 0.58 -16.57
N GLY A 416 24.84 1.53 -15.64
CA GLY A 416 24.43 2.92 -15.78
C GLY A 416 22.96 3.20 -15.38
N GLN A 417 22.19 2.19 -15.05
CA GLN A 417 20.82 2.33 -14.54
C GLN A 417 20.82 2.42 -13.01
N ILE A 418 19.98 3.31 -12.48
CA ILE A 418 19.78 3.45 -11.04
C ILE A 418 19.00 2.26 -10.52
N ILE A 419 19.55 1.59 -9.51
CA ILE A 419 18.87 0.51 -8.79
C ILE A 419 17.91 1.16 -7.80
N ASP A 420 16.66 0.71 -7.79
CA ASP A 420 15.66 1.12 -6.80
C ASP A 420 16.09 0.62 -5.41
N PRO A 421 16.20 1.48 -4.38
CA PRO A 421 16.57 1.08 -3.03
C PRO A 421 15.74 -0.06 -2.45
N TYR A 422 14.46 -0.11 -2.78
CA TYR A 422 13.56 -1.17 -2.31
C TYR A 422 13.92 -2.55 -2.85
N THR A 423 14.44 -2.63 -4.08
CA THR A 423 14.92 -3.90 -4.65
C THR A 423 16.24 -4.38 -4.04
N THR A 424 16.90 -3.55 -3.23
CA THR A 424 18.10 -3.94 -2.48
C THR A 424 17.80 -4.55 -1.12
N LEU A 425 16.55 -4.54 -0.69
CA LEU A 425 16.12 -5.26 0.50
C LEU A 425 16.17 -6.76 0.17
N LYS A 426 16.94 -7.49 0.96
CA LYS A 426 17.09 -8.93 0.72
C LYS A 426 15.85 -9.69 1.12
N PRO A 427 15.49 -10.79 0.43
CA PRO A 427 14.49 -11.73 0.90
C PRO A 427 14.76 -12.19 2.34
N ILE A 428 13.70 -12.49 3.08
CA ILE A 428 13.79 -12.93 4.49
C ILE A 428 14.75 -14.10 4.66
N VAL A 429 14.73 -15.03 3.69
CA VAL A 429 15.52 -16.28 3.70
C VAL A 429 17.02 -16.05 3.49
N SER A 430 17.43 -15.01 2.78
CA SER A 430 18.83 -14.85 2.36
C SER A 430 19.81 -14.52 3.49
N GLU A 431 19.32 -14.18 4.68
CA GLU A 431 20.15 -13.87 5.85
C GLU A 431 20.36 -15.08 6.79
N PHE A 432 19.72 -16.22 6.50
CA PHE A 432 19.76 -17.41 7.36
C PHE A 432 20.19 -18.65 6.59
N SER A 433 20.94 -19.51 7.29
CA SER A 433 21.50 -20.74 6.75
C SER A 433 20.41 -21.74 6.32
N SER A 434 20.78 -22.73 5.53
CA SER A 434 19.98 -23.82 4.96
C SER A 434 19.20 -24.69 5.97
N GLU A 435 19.19 -24.34 7.24
CA GLU A 435 18.55 -25.09 8.34
C GLU A 435 17.10 -24.65 8.63
N ILE A 436 16.61 -23.56 7.98
CA ILE A 436 15.28 -23.04 8.22
C ILE A 436 14.40 -23.32 7.01
N GLU A 437 13.38 -24.16 7.18
CA GLU A 437 12.34 -24.38 6.17
C GLU A 437 11.31 -23.25 6.22
N PHE A 438 11.37 -22.33 5.25
CA PHE A 438 10.34 -21.31 5.06
C PHE A 438 9.16 -21.87 4.25
N ILE A 439 7.96 -21.33 4.49
CA ILE A 439 6.77 -21.68 3.71
C ILE A 439 6.93 -21.19 2.25
N ASP A 440 7.63 -20.09 2.05
CA ASP A 440 7.96 -19.51 0.76
C ASP A 440 9.41 -18.99 0.78
N GLU A 441 10.29 -19.61 0.02
CA GLU A 441 11.73 -19.28 -0.06
C GLU A 441 12.01 -17.93 -0.76
N ASN A 442 11.02 -17.40 -1.49
CA ASN A 442 11.14 -16.17 -2.27
C ASN A 442 10.41 -14.97 -1.64
N GLU A 443 10.02 -15.06 -0.38
CA GLU A 443 9.26 -14.00 0.26
C GLU A 443 10.11 -12.76 0.51
N GLU A 444 9.74 -11.67 -0.18
CA GLU A 444 10.34 -10.34 -0.03
C GLU A 444 9.33 -9.39 0.61
N ILE A 445 9.77 -8.59 1.58
CA ILE A 445 8.98 -7.48 2.08
C ILE A 445 9.37 -6.23 1.26
N SER A 446 8.67 -6.03 0.16
CA SER A 446 8.90 -4.92 -0.76
C SER A 446 7.73 -3.92 -0.84
N ASP A 447 6.61 -4.26 -0.20
CA ASP A 447 5.43 -3.38 -0.12
C ASP A 447 4.63 -3.64 1.18
N GLY A 448 3.68 -2.74 1.49
CA GLY A 448 2.85 -2.83 2.70
C GLY A 448 1.96 -4.09 2.73
N GLY A 449 1.61 -4.66 1.58
CA GLY A 449 0.87 -5.93 1.50
C GLY A 449 1.72 -7.10 1.99
N ALA A 450 2.98 -7.16 1.55
CA ALA A 450 3.94 -8.15 2.01
C ALA A 450 4.24 -8.00 3.53
N ALA A 451 4.36 -6.76 4.03
CA ALA A 451 4.54 -6.49 5.46
C ALA A 451 3.33 -6.99 6.30
N MET A 452 2.11 -6.74 5.81
CA MET A 452 0.88 -7.22 6.44
C MET A 452 0.83 -8.76 6.53
N VAL A 453 1.19 -9.45 5.44
CA VAL A 453 1.25 -10.92 5.38
C VAL A 453 2.32 -11.46 6.29
N ALA A 454 3.52 -10.87 6.28
CA ALA A 454 4.64 -11.25 7.13
C ALA A 454 4.29 -11.15 8.63
N TYR A 455 3.63 -10.06 9.05
CA TYR A 455 3.09 -9.96 10.40
C TYR A 455 2.05 -11.06 10.69
N GLY A 456 1.11 -11.30 9.79
CA GLY A 456 0.12 -12.38 9.90
C GLY A 456 0.80 -13.73 10.14
N LYS A 457 1.84 -14.07 9.39
CA LYS A 457 2.61 -15.31 9.59
C LYS A 457 3.19 -15.42 10.99
N THR A 458 3.68 -14.33 11.59
CA THR A 458 4.19 -14.37 12.98
C THR A 458 3.12 -14.72 14.00
N GLN A 459 1.85 -14.50 13.69
CA GLN A 459 0.71 -14.79 14.56
C GLN A 459 0.08 -16.16 14.30
N TYR A 460 -0.01 -16.59 13.03
CA TYR A 460 -0.70 -17.83 12.64
C TYR A 460 0.19 -19.05 12.57
N THR A 461 1.49 -18.86 12.33
CA THR A 461 2.37 -19.99 11.99
C THR A 461 3.20 -20.36 13.19
N GLU A 462 3.34 -21.67 13.44
CA GLU A 462 4.38 -22.16 14.32
C GLU A 462 5.73 -21.95 13.66
N MET A 463 6.60 -21.19 14.34
CA MET A 463 7.91 -20.85 13.81
C MET A 463 8.93 -20.76 14.95
N SER A 464 10.19 -21.00 14.59
CA SER A 464 11.30 -20.82 15.49
C SER A 464 11.51 -19.34 15.84
N GLU A 465 12.20 -19.08 16.96
CA GLU A 465 12.63 -17.71 17.29
C GLU A 465 13.55 -17.10 16.24
N LEU A 466 14.34 -17.92 15.53
CA LEU A 466 15.19 -17.46 14.43
C LEU A 466 14.35 -16.93 13.26
N GLU A 467 13.33 -17.68 12.83
CA GLU A 467 12.40 -17.25 11.77
C GLU A 467 11.66 -15.96 12.17
N ARG A 468 11.14 -15.91 13.39
CA ARG A 468 10.45 -14.73 13.94
C ARG A 468 11.36 -13.50 13.93
N ASN A 469 12.60 -13.66 14.35
CA ASN A 469 13.61 -12.60 14.35
C ASN A 469 14.01 -12.19 12.94
N ALA A 470 14.03 -13.11 11.97
CA ALA A 470 14.27 -12.82 10.56
C ALA A 470 13.17 -11.92 9.98
N ILE A 471 11.92 -12.32 10.18
CA ILE A 471 10.76 -11.52 9.75
C ILE A 471 10.80 -10.14 10.41
N LYS A 472 11.05 -10.09 11.73
CA LYS A 472 11.16 -8.83 12.48
C LYS A 472 12.21 -7.89 11.89
N LYS A 473 13.42 -8.39 11.59
CA LYS A 473 14.51 -7.60 11.00
C LYS A 473 14.14 -7.07 9.60
N SER A 474 13.49 -7.89 8.78
CA SER A 474 13.07 -7.48 7.44
C SER A 474 11.98 -6.40 7.50
N LEU A 475 11.02 -6.51 8.42
CA LEU A 475 10.00 -5.50 8.68
C LEU A 475 10.62 -4.17 9.16
N LEU A 476 11.58 -4.24 10.07
CA LEU A 476 12.29 -3.05 10.57
C LEU A 476 13.05 -2.34 9.44
N LYS A 477 13.79 -3.06 8.61
CA LYS A 477 14.51 -2.51 7.45
C LYS A 477 13.55 -1.86 6.46
N TYR A 478 12.42 -2.48 6.19
CA TYR A 478 11.44 -1.97 5.24
C TYR A 478 10.84 -0.63 5.71
N CYS A 479 10.31 -0.57 6.92
CA CYS A 479 9.71 0.64 7.50
C CYS A 479 10.75 1.78 7.71
N GLU A 480 12.01 1.44 8.08
CA GLU A 480 13.11 2.40 8.14
C GLU A 480 13.39 3.03 6.78
N LEU A 481 13.37 2.22 5.70
CA LEU A 481 13.58 2.74 4.35
C LEU A 481 12.45 3.70 3.93
N ASP A 482 11.19 3.41 4.28
CA ASP A 482 10.06 4.28 3.94
C ASP A 482 10.19 5.66 4.60
N THR A 483 10.56 5.73 5.87
CA THR A 483 10.83 7.01 6.55
C THR A 483 12.06 7.73 6.00
N LEU A 484 13.13 7.01 5.66
CA LEU A 484 14.32 7.60 5.03
C LEU A 484 14.02 8.11 3.61
N ALA A 485 13.17 7.41 2.86
CA ALA A 485 12.73 7.85 1.53
C ALA A 485 11.99 9.19 1.59
N MET A 486 11.16 9.40 2.63
CA MET A 486 10.55 10.71 2.87
C MET A 486 11.60 11.80 3.15
N VAL A 487 12.63 11.50 3.94
CA VAL A 487 13.74 12.44 4.19
C VAL A 487 14.46 12.80 2.88
N MET A 488 14.75 11.82 2.02
CA MET A 488 15.41 12.07 0.72
C MET A 488 14.56 12.98 -0.19
N ILE A 489 13.26 12.77 -0.22
CA ILE A 489 12.31 13.64 -0.96
C ILE A 489 12.30 15.04 -0.35
N PHE A 490 12.22 15.16 0.96
CA PHE A 490 12.27 16.43 1.67
C PHE A 490 13.58 17.21 1.39
N GLU A 491 14.73 16.56 1.41
CA GLU A 491 16.02 17.17 1.08
C GLU A 491 16.05 17.69 -0.36
N TYR A 492 15.51 16.91 -1.29
CA TYR A 492 15.38 17.36 -2.67
C TYR A 492 14.52 18.63 -2.76
N LEU A 493 13.33 18.62 -2.14
CA LEU A 493 12.43 19.79 -2.15
C LEU A 493 13.10 21.00 -1.50
N LYS A 494 13.85 20.81 -0.41
CA LYS A 494 14.62 21.85 0.27
C LYS A 494 15.73 22.41 -0.65
N GLU A 495 16.41 21.54 -1.41
CA GLU A 495 17.48 21.96 -2.33
C GLU A 495 16.94 22.80 -3.49
N VAL A 496 15.85 22.38 -4.12
CA VAL A 496 15.29 23.09 -5.30
C VAL A 496 14.55 24.38 -4.94
N THR A 497 14.28 24.63 -3.66
CA THR A 497 13.63 25.85 -3.15
C THR A 497 14.62 26.86 -2.56
N LYS A 498 15.91 26.55 -2.48
CA LYS A 498 16.96 27.53 -2.18
C LYS A 498 17.03 28.57 -3.31
#